data_e416bea680d5fcbf6d3e001920ac0344
#
_entry.id   e416bea680d5fcbf6d3e001920ac0344
#
_cell.length_a   1.000
_cell.length_b   1.000
_cell.length_c   1.000
_cell.angle_alpha   90.00
_cell.angle_beta   90.00
_cell.angle_gamma   90.00
#
_symmetry.space_group_name_H-M   'P 1'
#
loop_
_entity.id
_entity.type
_entity.pdbx_description
1 polymer ?
#
loop_
_entity_poly.entity_id
_entity_poly.type
_entity_poly.pdbx_seq_one_letter_code
_entity_poly.pdbx_strand_id
1 'polypeptide(L)'
;MLVRERMISPGKRISANLPINTAIEAYKSINSSWLPVVDPEGTLVGLLTPADIQKAKAALEDNNETGEQKYLVQDFMTTKFLVVNENTPIEEAVRMMIDYDFDEMPVVKDGYFSGVITAKIMLRVLMEITGARRQGIRLMVEVENKTGERLRLMQTISDNKGNVQGFCTYCAPKDEYVIATLRVEGVDKYTLKQAVKNLGQKVIDIR
;
A
#
# COMPACT_ATOMS: atom_id res chain seq x y z
N MET A 1 5.62 8.11 6.56
CA MET A 1 4.69 8.30 5.41
C MET A 1 3.30 7.94 5.88
N LEU A 2 2.28 8.76 5.56
CA LEU A 2 0.91 8.53 6.00
C LEU A 2 0.05 8.01 4.83
N VAL A 3 -1.03 7.30 5.14
CA VAL A 3 -1.96 6.74 4.14
C VAL A 3 -2.47 7.81 3.17
N ARG A 4 -2.86 9.01 3.67
CA ARG A 4 -3.34 10.13 2.84
C ARG A 4 -2.36 10.58 1.74
N GLU A 5 -1.07 10.35 1.94
CA GLU A 5 -0.04 10.76 0.97
C GLU A 5 0.04 9.80 -0.24
N ARG A 6 -0.60 8.64 -0.12
CA ARG A 6 -0.49 7.55 -1.12
C ARG A 6 -1.81 6.95 -1.56
N MET A 7 -2.90 7.11 -0.81
CA MET A 7 -4.22 6.58 -1.16
C MET A 7 -4.72 7.12 -2.51
N ILE A 8 -5.63 6.39 -3.13
CA ILE A 8 -6.40 6.86 -4.28
C ILE A 8 -7.55 7.72 -3.75
N SER A 9 -7.53 9.02 -4.08
CA SER A 9 -8.55 9.98 -3.65
C SER A 9 -8.87 10.95 -4.80
N PRO A 10 -10.15 11.37 -4.99
CA PRO A 10 -11.32 10.73 -4.39
C PRO A 10 -11.54 9.34 -4.97
N GLY A 11 -11.91 8.36 -4.14
CA GLY A 11 -12.35 7.05 -4.60
C GLY A 11 -13.77 7.11 -5.20
N LYS A 12 -14.08 6.21 -6.14
CA LYS A 12 -15.48 5.99 -6.56
C LYS A 12 -16.28 5.53 -5.36
N ARG A 13 -17.50 6.04 -5.20
CA ARG A 13 -18.44 5.68 -4.14
C ARG A 13 -19.88 5.79 -4.65
N ILE A 14 -20.79 5.13 -3.97
CA ILE A 14 -22.23 5.19 -4.27
C ILE A 14 -23.02 5.54 -3.02
N SER A 15 -24.22 6.07 -3.20
CA SER A 15 -25.15 6.32 -2.10
C SER A 15 -25.88 5.05 -1.69
N ALA A 16 -26.09 4.86 -0.38
CA ALA A 16 -26.87 3.78 0.19
C ALA A 16 -28.34 3.75 -0.33
N ASN A 17 -28.87 4.93 -0.67
CA ASN A 17 -30.24 5.12 -1.14
C ASN A 17 -30.40 4.96 -2.68
N LEU A 18 -29.35 4.61 -3.40
CA LEU A 18 -29.49 4.34 -4.85
C LEU A 18 -30.19 3.03 -5.10
N PRO A 19 -30.98 2.92 -6.22
CA PRO A 19 -31.48 1.64 -6.70
C PRO A 19 -30.34 0.67 -6.96
N ILE A 20 -30.51 -0.59 -6.54
CA ILE A 20 -29.44 -1.60 -6.63
C ILE A 20 -29.00 -1.86 -8.08
N ASN A 21 -29.90 -1.76 -9.06
CA ASN A 21 -29.57 -1.91 -10.48
C ASN A 21 -28.53 -0.88 -10.93
N THR A 22 -28.64 0.38 -10.49
CA THR A 22 -27.67 1.42 -10.77
C THR A 22 -26.30 1.08 -10.18
N ALA A 23 -26.25 0.51 -8.96
CA ALA A 23 -25.03 0.08 -8.33
C ALA A 23 -24.39 -1.12 -9.04
N ILE A 24 -25.18 -2.08 -9.54
CA ILE A 24 -24.70 -3.22 -10.33
C ILE A 24 -24.00 -2.73 -11.61
N GLU A 25 -24.57 -1.76 -12.31
CA GLU A 25 -23.95 -1.17 -13.51
C GLU A 25 -22.68 -0.39 -13.16
N ALA A 26 -22.72 0.41 -12.09
CA ALA A 26 -21.54 1.13 -11.61
C ALA A 26 -20.39 0.19 -11.24
N TYR A 27 -20.70 -0.95 -10.61
CA TYR A 27 -19.73 -1.97 -10.23
C TYR A 27 -19.00 -2.55 -11.44
N LYS A 28 -19.67 -2.82 -12.57
CA LYS A 28 -19.03 -3.32 -13.80
C LYS A 28 -17.92 -2.40 -14.33
N SER A 29 -17.99 -1.12 -14.01
CA SER A 29 -17.06 -0.08 -14.49
C SER A 29 -15.87 0.19 -13.56
N ILE A 30 -15.78 -0.49 -12.41
CA ILE A 30 -14.70 -0.31 -11.46
C ILE A 30 -13.69 -1.45 -11.53
N ASN A 31 -12.43 -1.12 -11.19
CA ASN A 31 -11.35 -2.09 -11.04
C ASN A 31 -11.00 -2.21 -9.55
N SER A 32 -11.98 -2.63 -8.74
CA SER A 32 -11.88 -2.80 -7.30
C SER A 32 -12.70 -4.02 -6.89
N SER A 33 -12.33 -4.66 -5.79
CA SER A 33 -13.04 -5.83 -5.26
C SER A 33 -14.37 -5.47 -4.60
N TRP A 34 -14.61 -4.18 -4.31
CA TRP A 34 -15.82 -3.68 -3.69
C TRP A 34 -16.08 -2.21 -4.06
N LEU A 35 -17.29 -1.73 -3.84
CA LEU A 35 -17.69 -0.35 -4.05
C LEU A 35 -18.10 0.28 -2.71
N PRO A 36 -17.46 1.38 -2.29
CA PRO A 36 -17.81 2.06 -1.05
C PRO A 36 -19.24 2.61 -1.12
N VAL A 37 -19.98 2.40 -0.04
CA VAL A 37 -21.34 2.91 0.12
C VAL A 37 -21.35 3.99 1.18
N VAL A 38 -21.88 5.16 0.83
CA VAL A 38 -21.96 6.32 1.73
C VAL A 38 -23.41 6.74 1.95
N ASP A 39 -23.65 7.35 3.10
CA ASP A 39 -24.89 8.06 3.37
C ASP A 39 -24.94 9.43 2.66
N PRO A 40 -26.04 10.19 2.75
CA PRO A 40 -26.17 11.53 2.17
C PRO A 40 -25.14 12.53 2.70
N GLU A 41 -24.65 12.34 3.91
CA GLU A 41 -23.65 13.18 4.58
C GLU A 41 -22.22 12.83 4.10
N GLY A 42 -22.03 11.69 3.44
CA GLY A 42 -20.74 11.20 2.93
C GLY A 42 -19.99 10.28 3.90
N THR A 43 -20.63 9.86 4.99
CA THR A 43 -20.09 8.88 5.92
C THR A 43 -20.05 7.51 5.26
N LEU A 44 -18.99 6.75 5.46
CA LEU A 44 -18.89 5.39 4.96
C LEU A 44 -19.76 4.45 5.82
N VAL A 45 -20.84 3.93 5.23
CA VAL A 45 -21.83 3.09 5.94
C VAL A 45 -21.81 1.63 5.51
N GLY A 46 -21.16 1.31 4.38
CA GLY A 46 -21.08 -0.06 3.90
C GLY A 46 -20.12 -0.24 2.73
N LEU A 47 -19.95 -1.50 2.34
CA LEU A 47 -19.25 -1.91 1.12
C LEU A 47 -20.20 -2.79 0.30
N LEU A 48 -20.22 -2.61 -1.01
CA LEU A 48 -20.93 -3.49 -1.93
C LEU A 48 -19.91 -4.42 -2.59
N THR A 49 -19.92 -5.69 -2.19
CA THR A 49 -18.99 -6.73 -2.65
C THR A 49 -19.56 -7.55 -3.82
N PRO A 50 -18.73 -8.36 -4.53
CA PRO A 50 -19.23 -9.31 -5.52
C PRO A 50 -20.32 -10.25 -4.99
N ALA A 51 -20.19 -10.71 -3.74
CA ALA A 51 -21.18 -11.56 -3.11
C ALA A 51 -22.52 -10.84 -2.90
N ASP A 52 -22.48 -9.57 -2.54
CA ASP A 52 -23.69 -8.73 -2.38
C ASP A 52 -24.37 -8.48 -3.73
N ILE A 53 -23.59 -8.24 -4.78
CA ILE A 53 -24.07 -8.11 -6.16
C ILE A 53 -24.78 -9.41 -6.62
N GLN A 54 -24.22 -10.57 -6.31
CA GLN A 54 -24.82 -11.86 -6.65
C GLN A 54 -26.17 -12.07 -5.92
N LYS A 55 -26.23 -11.77 -4.62
CA LYS A 55 -27.47 -11.81 -3.83
C LYS A 55 -28.54 -10.87 -4.39
N ALA A 56 -28.12 -9.66 -4.75
CA ALA A 56 -29.01 -8.67 -5.34
C ALA A 56 -29.61 -9.14 -6.68
N LYS A 57 -28.78 -9.72 -7.58
CA LYS A 57 -29.25 -10.28 -8.84
C LYS A 57 -30.26 -11.41 -8.65
N ALA A 58 -29.97 -12.35 -7.74
CA ALA A 58 -30.89 -13.44 -7.42
C ALA A 58 -32.26 -12.90 -6.92
N ALA A 59 -32.25 -11.90 -6.02
CA ALA A 59 -33.47 -11.29 -5.52
C ALA A 59 -34.29 -10.55 -6.60
N LEU A 60 -33.61 -9.99 -7.61
CA LEU A 60 -34.29 -9.36 -8.77
C LEU A 60 -34.92 -10.38 -9.71
N GLU A 61 -34.27 -11.54 -9.91
CA GLU A 61 -34.78 -12.64 -10.78
C GLU A 61 -35.98 -13.34 -10.16
N ASP A 62 -35.96 -13.59 -8.84
CA ASP A 62 -37.03 -14.31 -8.13
C ASP A 62 -38.39 -13.56 -8.13
N ASN A 63 -38.35 -12.24 -8.24
CA ASN A 63 -39.55 -11.43 -8.08
C ASN A 63 -40.32 -11.15 -9.38
N ASN A 64 -39.89 -11.64 -10.56
CA ASN A 64 -40.56 -11.46 -11.88
C ASN A 64 -41.15 -10.06 -12.16
N GLU A 65 -40.80 -9.06 -11.36
CA GLU A 65 -41.32 -7.71 -11.44
C GLU A 65 -40.23 -6.77 -12.01
N THR A 66 -40.52 -6.26 -13.20
CA THR A 66 -39.75 -5.22 -13.89
C THR A 66 -39.78 -3.84 -13.20
N GLY A 67 -40.00 -3.81 -11.87
CA GLY A 67 -40.05 -2.57 -11.09
C GLY A 67 -38.68 -2.09 -10.67
N GLU A 68 -38.21 -1.04 -11.34
CA GLU A 68 -36.86 -0.46 -11.20
C GLU A 68 -36.48 0.10 -9.80
N GLN A 69 -37.35 0.07 -8.80
CA GLN A 69 -37.17 0.79 -7.53
C GLN A 69 -37.38 -0.03 -6.25
N LYS A 70 -37.50 -1.34 -6.30
CA LYS A 70 -37.88 -2.12 -5.11
C LYS A 70 -36.75 -2.27 -4.09
N TYR A 71 -35.50 -2.37 -4.55
CA TYR A 71 -34.34 -2.61 -3.69
C TYR A 71 -33.32 -1.49 -3.80
N LEU A 72 -32.82 -1.09 -2.64
CA LEU A 72 -31.76 -0.10 -2.52
C LEU A 72 -30.41 -0.78 -2.21
N VAL A 73 -29.31 -0.06 -2.41
CA VAL A 73 -27.96 -0.53 -2.11
C VAL A 73 -27.84 -0.96 -0.64
N GLN A 74 -28.44 -0.20 0.28
CA GLN A 74 -28.42 -0.49 1.73
C GLN A 74 -29.00 -1.86 2.10
N ASP A 75 -29.89 -2.42 1.28
CA ASP A 75 -30.55 -3.70 1.54
C ASP A 75 -29.60 -4.90 1.33
N PHE A 76 -28.50 -4.69 0.60
CA PHE A 76 -27.55 -5.75 0.26
C PHE A 76 -26.13 -5.48 0.75
N MET A 77 -25.76 -4.23 1.06
CA MET A 77 -24.39 -3.87 1.43
C MET A 77 -23.89 -4.60 2.67
N THR A 78 -22.63 -4.94 2.67
CA THR A 78 -21.92 -5.43 3.86
C THR A 78 -21.63 -4.26 4.79
N THR A 79 -22.11 -4.35 6.05
CA THR A 79 -21.95 -3.29 7.08
C THR A 79 -20.82 -3.58 8.07
N LYS A 80 -20.27 -4.80 8.07
CA LYS A 80 -19.11 -5.18 8.90
C LYS A 80 -17.86 -5.19 8.05
N PHE A 81 -17.05 -4.16 8.15
CA PHE A 81 -15.81 -4.00 7.38
C PHE A 81 -14.77 -3.24 8.20
N LEU A 82 -13.50 -3.38 7.81
CA LEU A 82 -12.42 -2.63 8.41
C LEU A 82 -12.13 -1.37 7.58
N VAL A 83 -11.71 -0.33 8.27
CA VAL A 83 -11.27 0.93 7.67
C VAL A 83 -9.89 1.30 8.21
N VAL A 84 -9.17 2.11 7.46
CA VAL A 84 -7.95 2.76 7.90
C VAL A 84 -8.14 4.27 7.92
N ASN A 85 -7.61 4.95 8.94
CA ASN A 85 -7.64 6.41 8.99
C ASN A 85 -6.62 7.01 8.03
N GLU A 86 -6.91 8.15 7.42
CA GLU A 86 -6.00 8.83 6.49
C GLU A 86 -4.65 9.22 7.12
N ASN A 87 -4.62 9.40 8.45
CA ASN A 87 -3.42 9.74 9.22
C ASN A 87 -2.66 8.52 9.76
N THR A 88 -3.11 7.30 9.45
CA THR A 88 -2.40 6.07 9.83
C THR A 88 -1.04 5.99 9.12
N PRO A 89 0.05 5.59 9.83
CA PRO A 89 1.31 5.23 9.20
C PRO A 89 1.11 4.13 8.16
N ILE A 90 1.81 4.24 7.02
CA ILE A 90 1.58 3.31 5.90
C ILE A 90 1.97 1.87 6.25
N GLU A 91 2.99 1.69 7.06
CA GLU A 91 3.45 0.39 7.57
C GLU A 91 2.42 -0.29 8.47
N GLU A 92 1.61 0.48 9.19
CA GLU A 92 0.50 -0.04 9.98
C GLU A 92 -0.66 -0.49 9.10
N ALA A 93 -0.98 0.28 8.05
CA ALA A 93 -1.96 -0.13 7.05
C ALA A 93 -1.52 -1.43 6.34
N VAL A 94 -0.22 -1.59 6.01
CA VAL A 94 0.34 -2.83 5.45
C VAL A 94 0.13 -4.00 6.40
N ARG A 95 0.42 -3.81 7.70
CA ARG A 95 0.22 -4.85 8.72
C ARG A 95 -1.25 -5.27 8.78
N MET A 96 -2.19 -4.31 8.80
CA MET A 96 -3.63 -4.61 8.79
C MET A 96 -4.03 -5.41 7.55
N MET A 97 -3.53 -5.05 6.36
CA MET A 97 -3.80 -5.79 5.12
C MET A 97 -3.33 -7.24 5.20
N ILE A 98 -2.14 -7.49 5.77
CA ILE A 98 -1.58 -8.83 5.93
C ILE A 98 -2.35 -9.63 6.99
N ASP A 99 -2.60 -9.03 8.16
CA ASP A 99 -3.25 -9.71 9.30
C ASP A 99 -4.69 -10.14 8.99
N TYR A 100 -5.38 -9.40 8.11
CA TYR A 100 -6.79 -9.65 7.74
C TYR A 100 -6.97 -10.14 6.29
N ASP A 101 -5.90 -10.40 5.56
CA ASP A 101 -5.90 -10.90 4.16
C ASP A 101 -6.69 -9.99 3.21
N PHE A 102 -6.42 -8.68 3.25
CA PHE A 102 -7.04 -7.69 2.38
C PHE A 102 -6.09 -7.13 1.35
N ASP A 103 -6.47 -7.14 0.07
CA ASP A 103 -5.74 -6.48 -1.01
C ASP A 103 -6.01 -4.98 -1.10
N GLU A 104 -7.11 -4.51 -0.53
CA GLU A 104 -7.53 -3.11 -0.53
C GLU A 104 -8.40 -2.79 0.69
N MET A 105 -8.27 -1.55 1.21
CA MET A 105 -9.02 -1.08 2.36
C MET A 105 -9.58 0.32 2.10
N PRO A 106 -10.81 0.61 2.57
CA PRO A 106 -11.35 1.95 2.56
C PRO A 106 -10.61 2.84 3.57
N VAL A 107 -10.36 4.08 3.14
CA VAL A 107 -9.73 5.11 3.96
C VAL A 107 -10.80 6.11 4.39
N VAL A 108 -10.79 6.43 5.67
CA VAL A 108 -11.73 7.41 6.25
C VAL A 108 -10.99 8.55 6.92
N LYS A 109 -11.67 9.71 6.95
CA LYS A 109 -11.34 10.87 7.76
C LYS A 109 -12.57 11.25 8.58
N ASP A 110 -12.48 11.17 9.90
CA ASP A 110 -13.59 11.50 10.82
C ASP A 110 -14.91 10.77 10.48
N GLY A 111 -14.80 9.52 10.00
CA GLY A 111 -15.92 8.70 9.56
C GLY A 111 -16.32 8.88 8.09
N TYR A 112 -15.93 9.97 7.45
CA TYR A 112 -16.22 10.22 6.04
C TYR A 112 -15.30 9.43 5.12
N PHE A 113 -15.84 8.94 4.01
CA PHE A 113 -15.05 8.25 3.01
C PHE A 113 -14.06 9.20 2.33
N SER A 114 -12.76 8.92 2.45
CA SER A 114 -11.67 9.75 1.94
C SER A 114 -10.99 9.13 0.70
N GLY A 115 -10.93 7.81 0.59
CA GLY A 115 -10.28 7.15 -0.52
C GLY A 115 -10.10 5.64 -0.30
N VAL A 116 -9.17 5.07 -1.07
CA VAL A 116 -8.83 3.65 -1.02
C VAL A 116 -7.31 3.48 -0.99
N ILE A 117 -6.82 2.59 -0.14
CA ILE A 117 -5.43 2.14 -0.14
C ILE A 117 -5.37 0.69 -0.61
N THR A 118 -4.38 0.33 -1.44
CA THR A 118 -4.29 -1.01 -2.04
C THR A 118 -2.90 -1.60 -1.87
N ALA A 119 -2.78 -2.94 -1.88
CA ALA A 119 -1.50 -3.65 -1.87
C ALA A 119 -0.57 -3.20 -3.01
N LYS A 120 -1.13 -2.87 -4.19
CA LYS A 120 -0.36 -2.32 -5.32
C LYS A 120 0.29 -0.97 -5.00
N ILE A 121 -0.35 -0.14 -4.18
CA ILE A 121 0.24 1.12 -3.70
C ILE A 121 1.40 0.82 -2.76
N MET A 122 1.26 -0.18 -1.88
CA MET A 122 2.33 -0.59 -0.96
C MET A 122 3.58 -1.07 -1.71
N LEU A 123 3.41 -1.82 -2.81
CA LEU A 123 4.53 -2.18 -3.69
C LEU A 123 5.22 -0.95 -4.32
N ARG A 124 4.46 0.10 -4.69
CA ARG A 124 5.05 1.35 -5.17
C ARG A 124 5.85 2.07 -4.09
N VAL A 125 5.34 2.10 -2.86
CA VAL A 125 6.06 2.66 -1.70
C VAL A 125 7.35 1.89 -1.45
N LEU A 126 7.34 0.56 -1.50
CA LEU A 126 8.54 -0.26 -1.39
C LEU A 126 9.59 0.11 -2.46
N MET A 127 9.17 0.32 -3.70
CA MET A 127 10.06 0.76 -4.80
C MET A 127 10.66 2.16 -4.55
N GLU A 128 9.93 3.06 -3.92
CA GLU A 128 10.43 4.39 -3.54
C GLU A 128 11.47 4.31 -2.42
N ILE A 129 11.16 3.59 -1.34
CA ILE A 129 12.05 3.44 -0.18
C ILE A 129 13.37 2.79 -0.59
N THR A 130 13.32 1.77 -1.44
CA THR A 130 14.51 1.07 -1.94
C THR A 130 15.27 1.82 -3.03
N GLY A 131 14.72 2.92 -3.54
CA GLY A 131 15.26 3.63 -4.69
C GLY A 131 15.27 2.79 -5.98
N ALA A 132 14.40 1.76 -6.11
CA ALA A 132 14.43 0.80 -7.21
C ALA A 132 14.21 1.43 -8.60
N ARG A 133 13.57 2.63 -8.65
CA ARG A 133 13.37 3.40 -9.90
C ARG A 133 14.42 4.49 -10.11
N ARG A 134 15.34 4.69 -9.15
CA ARG A 134 16.43 5.67 -9.27
C ARG A 134 17.58 5.06 -10.06
N GLN A 135 18.33 5.91 -10.76
CA GLN A 135 19.59 5.52 -11.34
C GLN A 135 20.64 5.28 -10.24
N GLY A 136 21.76 4.68 -10.60
CA GLY A 136 22.86 4.43 -9.68
C GLY A 136 23.09 2.95 -9.40
N ILE A 137 24.13 2.70 -8.64
CA ILE A 137 24.60 1.37 -8.27
C ILE A 137 23.69 0.82 -7.15
N ARG A 138 23.20 -0.39 -7.33
CA ARG A 138 22.58 -1.15 -6.25
C ARG A 138 23.67 -1.85 -5.45
N LEU A 139 23.76 -1.55 -4.16
CA LEU A 139 24.71 -2.15 -3.23
C LEU A 139 23.96 -2.90 -2.12
N MET A 140 24.36 -4.15 -1.86
CA MET A 140 23.91 -4.94 -0.70
C MET A 140 25.10 -5.28 0.18
N VAL A 141 25.01 -4.97 1.45
CA VAL A 141 26.08 -5.14 2.45
C VAL A 141 25.53 -5.80 3.69
N GLU A 142 26.26 -6.78 4.21
CA GLU A 142 26.05 -7.31 5.56
C GLU A 142 26.77 -6.38 6.55
N VAL A 143 26.00 -5.79 7.47
CA VAL A 143 26.46 -4.79 8.44
C VAL A 143 26.22 -5.33 9.83
N GLU A 144 27.18 -5.18 10.75
CA GLU A 144 26.97 -5.53 12.15
C GLU A 144 25.79 -4.72 12.74
N ASN A 145 24.94 -5.41 13.49
CA ASN A 145 23.78 -4.79 14.14
C ASN A 145 24.18 -4.08 15.45
N LYS A 146 25.15 -3.15 15.33
CA LYS A 146 25.68 -2.34 16.43
C LYS A 146 25.47 -0.86 16.17
N THR A 147 25.45 -0.09 17.26
CA THR A 147 25.36 1.38 17.21
C THR A 147 26.54 1.95 16.40
N GLY A 148 26.22 2.84 15.46
CA GLY A 148 27.19 3.53 14.63
C GLY A 148 27.60 2.82 13.34
N GLU A 149 27.42 1.52 13.19
CA GLU A 149 27.87 0.79 12.00
C GLU A 149 27.17 1.22 10.70
N ARG A 150 25.86 1.50 10.76
CA ARG A 150 25.12 2.06 9.63
C ARG A 150 25.59 3.48 9.28
N LEU A 151 25.95 4.28 10.29
CA LEU A 151 26.48 5.62 10.09
C LEU A 151 27.87 5.55 9.42
N ARG A 152 28.75 4.64 9.86
CA ARG A 152 30.06 4.41 9.25
C ARG A 152 29.94 4.03 7.76
N LEU A 153 28.98 3.18 7.42
CA LEU A 153 28.70 2.82 6.01
C LEU A 153 28.30 4.07 5.21
N MET A 154 27.35 4.87 5.72
CA MET A 154 26.88 6.09 5.06
C MET A 154 28.03 7.11 4.89
N GLN A 155 28.83 7.30 5.92
CA GLN A 155 30.00 8.20 5.89
C GLN A 155 31.02 7.74 4.83
N THR A 156 31.33 6.43 4.80
CA THR A 156 32.25 5.86 3.81
C THR A 156 31.78 6.10 2.38
N ILE A 157 30.48 5.95 2.13
CA ILE A 157 29.89 6.23 0.81
C ILE A 157 30.03 7.71 0.45
N SER A 158 29.72 8.60 1.40
CA SER A 158 29.81 10.05 1.24
C SER A 158 31.23 10.53 0.99
N ASP A 159 32.22 10.02 1.75
CA ASP A 159 33.65 10.35 1.59
C ASP A 159 34.18 9.96 0.21
N ASN A 160 33.60 8.95 -0.41
CA ASN A 160 33.89 8.54 -1.79
C ASN A 160 32.97 9.21 -2.83
N LYS A 161 32.33 10.34 -2.49
CA LYS A 161 31.43 11.14 -3.34
C LYS A 161 30.16 10.43 -3.79
N GLY A 162 29.80 9.31 -3.13
CA GLY A 162 28.56 8.61 -3.35
C GLY A 162 27.39 9.35 -2.70
N ASN A 163 26.28 9.50 -3.47
CA ASN A 163 25.02 10.06 -2.99
C ASN A 163 23.99 8.93 -2.85
N VAL A 164 23.46 8.71 -1.65
CA VAL A 164 22.52 7.65 -1.36
C VAL A 164 21.09 8.09 -1.73
N GLN A 165 20.51 7.47 -2.75
CA GLN A 165 19.16 7.74 -3.27
C GLN A 165 18.07 6.88 -2.63
N GLY A 166 18.43 5.79 -1.99
CA GLY A 166 17.55 4.89 -1.28
C GLY A 166 18.33 4.04 -0.30
N PHE A 167 17.76 3.78 0.86
CA PHE A 167 18.37 2.98 1.92
C PHE A 167 17.31 2.22 2.68
N CYS A 168 17.48 0.92 2.81
CA CYS A 168 16.68 0.11 3.71
C CYS A 168 17.53 -0.97 4.35
N THR A 169 17.13 -1.42 5.53
CA THR A 169 17.74 -2.54 6.23
C THR A 169 16.68 -3.60 6.54
N TYR A 170 17.08 -4.86 6.53
CA TYR A 170 16.25 -5.97 6.98
C TYR A 170 17.09 -7.00 7.72
N CYS A 171 16.43 -7.89 8.47
CA CYS A 171 17.10 -8.89 9.28
C CYS A 171 17.98 -9.81 8.42
N ALA A 172 19.22 -10.02 8.84
CA ALA A 172 20.06 -11.10 8.33
C ALA A 172 19.65 -12.43 9.00
N PRO A 173 20.10 -13.58 8.46
CA PRO A 173 19.86 -14.89 9.10
C PRO A 173 20.41 -15.01 10.53
N LYS A 174 21.37 -14.14 10.89
CA LYS A 174 21.94 -14.03 12.25
C LYS A 174 21.61 -12.65 12.81
N ASP A 175 21.08 -12.58 14.01
CA ASP A 175 20.64 -11.34 14.69
C ASP A 175 21.75 -10.33 14.92
N GLU A 176 23.01 -10.77 14.93
CA GLU A 176 24.20 -9.91 15.07
C GLU A 176 24.44 -9.04 13.84
N TYR A 177 23.76 -9.29 12.71
CA TYR A 177 23.90 -8.58 11.45
C TYR A 177 22.56 -8.10 10.92
N VAL A 178 22.63 -7.10 10.05
CA VAL A 178 21.52 -6.68 9.18
C VAL A 178 22.01 -6.61 7.74
N ILE A 179 21.13 -6.81 6.81
CA ILE A 179 21.41 -6.56 5.40
C ILE A 179 20.98 -5.13 5.08
N ALA A 180 21.94 -4.31 4.68
CA ALA A 180 21.68 -2.98 4.14
C ALA A 180 21.62 -3.05 2.62
N THR A 181 20.52 -2.55 2.03
CA THR A 181 20.38 -2.35 0.59
C THR A 181 20.33 -0.86 0.31
N LEU A 182 21.21 -0.41 -0.60
CA LEU A 182 21.35 0.99 -0.97
C LEU A 182 21.28 1.16 -2.49
N ARG A 183 20.80 2.34 -2.90
CA ARG A 183 20.98 2.85 -4.25
C ARG A 183 21.92 4.05 -4.17
N VAL A 184 23.07 4.00 -4.84
CA VAL A 184 24.13 4.99 -4.75
C VAL A 184 24.45 5.52 -6.14
N GLU A 185 24.52 6.83 -6.30
CA GLU A 185 24.99 7.51 -7.53
C GLU A 185 26.22 8.39 -7.24
N GLY A 186 26.87 8.89 -8.26
CA GLY A 186 28.02 9.80 -8.13
C GLY A 186 29.37 9.13 -7.86
N VAL A 187 29.41 7.80 -7.75
CA VAL A 187 30.64 7.01 -7.56
C VAL A 187 30.63 5.83 -8.50
N ASP A 188 31.78 5.38 -8.96
CA ASP A 188 31.89 4.17 -9.76
C ASP A 188 31.83 2.88 -8.92
N LYS A 189 31.44 1.80 -9.54
CA LYS A 189 31.21 0.50 -8.90
C LYS A 189 32.44 -0.06 -8.21
N TYR A 190 33.63 0.12 -8.80
CA TYR A 190 34.88 -0.41 -8.25
C TYR A 190 35.28 0.34 -6.99
N THR A 191 35.30 1.67 -7.05
CA THR A 191 35.61 2.55 -5.90
C THR A 191 34.66 2.27 -4.74
N LEU A 192 33.34 2.20 -5.00
CA LEU A 192 32.33 1.91 -3.97
C LEU A 192 32.57 0.54 -3.32
N LYS A 193 32.85 -0.49 -4.12
CA LYS A 193 33.12 -1.84 -3.60
C LYS A 193 34.38 -1.90 -2.73
N GLN A 194 35.45 -1.21 -3.12
CA GLN A 194 36.69 -1.18 -2.36
C GLN A 194 36.52 -0.41 -1.04
N ALA A 195 35.85 0.74 -1.09
CA ALA A 195 35.58 1.54 0.10
C ALA A 195 34.83 0.74 1.18
N VAL A 196 33.76 0.03 0.78
CA VAL A 196 32.95 -0.80 1.69
C VAL A 196 33.77 -2.00 2.23
N LYS A 197 34.60 -2.64 1.40
CA LYS A 197 35.48 -3.71 1.86
C LYS A 197 36.54 -3.22 2.84
N ASN A 198 37.12 -2.03 2.61
CA ASN A 198 38.12 -1.43 3.51
C ASN A 198 37.49 -1.07 4.86
N LEU A 199 36.18 -0.79 4.91
CA LEU A 199 35.43 -0.61 6.14
C LEU A 199 35.26 -1.92 6.95
N GLY A 200 35.64 -3.07 6.38
CA GLY A 200 35.50 -4.39 7.00
C GLY A 200 34.11 -5.03 6.82
N GLN A 201 33.24 -4.41 6.03
CA GLN A 201 31.90 -4.92 5.80
C GLN A 201 31.85 -5.87 4.59
N LYS A 202 30.97 -6.86 4.63
CA LYS A 202 30.84 -7.87 3.57
C LYS A 202 29.87 -7.41 2.50
N VAL A 203 30.38 -7.14 1.29
CA VAL A 203 29.56 -6.87 0.10
C VAL A 203 28.92 -8.17 -0.37
N ILE A 204 27.59 -8.25 -0.32
CA ILE A 204 26.79 -9.40 -0.77
C ILE A 204 26.56 -9.30 -2.28
N ASP A 205 26.14 -8.14 -2.76
CA ASP A 205 25.83 -7.90 -4.17
C ASP A 205 26.10 -6.44 -4.54
N ILE A 206 26.55 -6.20 -5.77
CA ILE A 206 26.75 -4.86 -6.31
C ILE A 206 26.54 -4.86 -7.84
N ARG A 207 25.61 -4.05 -8.33
CA ARG A 207 25.24 -3.96 -9.77
C ARG A 207 24.98 -2.54 -10.16
#